data_a7fabdbb580aa0c28838010cef199876
#
_entry.id   a7fabdbb580aa0c28838010cef199876
#
_cell.length_a   1.000
_cell.length_b   1.000
_cell.length_c   1.000
_cell.angle_alpha   90.00
_cell.angle_beta   90.00
_cell.angle_gamma   90.00
#
_symmetry.space_group_name_H-M   'P 1'
#
loop_
_entity.id
_entity.type
_entity.pdbx_description
1 polymer ?
#
loop_
_entity_poly.entity_id
_entity_poly.type
_entity_poly.pdbx_seq_one_letter_code
_entity_poly.pdbx_strand_id
1 'polypeptide(L)'
;MTGGAGAIGRATAQALAARGATVFAADIGNVDGGDTFKSVRLDVTRKADITAVVASIVDAHGGIDLLVNVAGVISHGSAEDLAEAEWDRVLGINLKGTFLCCQAVMPQMKARRYGRIVNIGSIVGKNGGNARPWIDTNEQVRSANVAYGVSKAGIHAMTAFLAKELAAHGVTVNAVAPGPVATSMTTNYPQALRALVPVGRMGTLDDVIDAILFLLSERSSYITGEVLDINGGMWCD
;
A
#
# COMPACT_ATOMS: atom_id res chain seq x y z
N MET A 1 5.62 -8.43 -4.52
CA MET A 1 4.97 -7.43 -3.68
C MET A 1 5.92 -6.95 -2.59
N THR A 2 5.76 -5.73 -2.07
CA THR A 2 6.56 -5.17 -0.98
C THR A 2 5.80 -5.19 0.34
N GLY A 3 6.49 -5.04 1.48
CA GLY A 3 5.85 -5.05 2.80
C GLY A 3 5.34 -6.43 3.24
N GLY A 4 6.00 -7.50 2.80
CA GLY A 4 5.57 -8.89 3.01
C GLY A 4 5.56 -9.36 4.46
N ALA A 5 6.29 -8.71 5.36
CA ALA A 5 6.30 -9.03 6.78
C ALA A 5 5.07 -8.47 7.52
N GLY A 6 4.45 -7.41 6.99
CA GLY A 6 3.25 -6.79 7.57
C GLY A 6 1.98 -7.64 7.41
N ALA A 7 0.95 -7.36 8.22
CA ALA A 7 -0.31 -8.13 8.22
C ALA A 7 -0.99 -8.14 6.83
N ILE A 8 -1.19 -6.96 6.22
CA ILE A 8 -1.80 -6.85 4.88
C ILE A 8 -0.93 -7.54 3.84
N GLY A 9 0.41 -7.32 3.88
CA GLY A 9 1.33 -7.92 2.93
C GLY A 9 1.33 -9.44 2.99
N ARG A 10 1.48 -10.02 4.17
CA ARG A 10 1.48 -11.49 4.36
C ARG A 10 0.17 -12.10 3.89
N ALA A 11 -0.97 -11.54 4.31
CA ALA A 11 -2.27 -12.07 3.94
C ALA A 11 -2.53 -11.94 2.42
N THR A 12 -2.09 -10.83 1.78
CA THR A 12 -2.15 -10.68 0.32
C THR A 12 -1.28 -11.72 -0.38
N ALA A 13 -0.06 -11.97 0.12
CA ALA A 13 0.83 -12.98 -0.46
C ALA A 13 0.20 -14.39 -0.41
N GLN A 14 -0.37 -14.76 0.73
CA GLN A 14 -1.08 -16.04 0.90
C GLN A 14 -2.29 -16.15 -0.03
N ALA A 15 -3.09 -15.10 -0.14
CA ALA A 15 -4.28 -15.09 -0.98
C ALA A 15 -3.97 -15.17 -2.48
N LEU A 16 -2.87 -14.56 -2.94
CA LEU A 16 -2.37 -14.68 -4.31
C LEU A 16 -1.83 -16.08 -4.59
N ALA A 17 -1.01 -16.62 -3.68
CA ALA A 17 -0.45 -17.97 -3.82
C ALA A 17 -1.55 -19.04 -3.86
N ALA A 18 -2.58 -18.92 -3.02
CA ALA A 18 -3.75 -19.82 -3.03
C ALA A 18 -4.53 -19.80 -4.36
N ARG A 19 -4.32 -18.75 -5.18
CA ARG A 19 -4.88 -18.64 -6.55
C ARG A 19 -3.89 -19.05 -7.64
N GLY A 20 -2.79 -19.70 -7.27
CA GLY A 20 -1.78 -20.23 -8.20
C GLY A 20 -0.74 -19.22 -8.68
N ALA A 21 -0.66 -18.03 -8.10
CA ALA A 21 0.37 -17.07 -8.45
C ALA A 21 1.73 -17.47 -7.85
N THR A 22 2.81 -17.29 -8.61
CA THR A 22 4.17 -17.32 -8.06
C THR A 22 4.43 -15.99 -7.36
N VAL A 23 4.47 -15.99 -6.03
CA VAL A 23 4.55 -14.78 -5.23
C VAL A 23 5.95 -14.58 -4.64
N PHE A 24 6.49 -13.36 -4.81
CA PHE A 24 7.69 -12.86 -4.16
C PHE A 24 7.28 -11.81 -3.12
N ALA A 25 7.35 -12.16 -1.84
CA ALA A 25 7.05 -11.26 -0.74
C ALA A 25 8.35 -10.61 -0.24
N ALA A 26 8.51 -9.33 -0.59
CA ALA A 26 9.72 -8.57 -0.30
C ALA A 26 9.54 -7.69 0.94
N ASP A 27 10.53 -7.68 1.83
CA ASP A 27 10.58 -6.84 3.03
C ASP A 27 12.01 -6.62 3.49
N ILE A 28 12.25 -5.58 4.30
CA ILE A 28 13.53 -5.39 4.99
C ILE A 28 13.69 -6.38 6.15
N GLY A 29 12.56 -6.75 6.76
CA GLY A 29 12.46 -7.77 7.80
C GLY A 29 12.43 -9.19 7.23
N ASN A 30 12.46 -10.16 8.14
CA ASN A 30 12.34 -11.57 7.76
C ASN A 30 10.87 -11.90 7.43
N VAL A 31 10.63 -12.47 6.26
CA VAL A 31 9.30 -12.92 5.83
C VAL A 31 9.33 -14.45 5.79
N ASP A 32 8.64 -15.07 6.72
CA ASP A 32 8.48 -16.53 6.68
C ASP A 32 7.25 -16.89 5.80
N GLY A 33 7.53 -17.39 4.60
CA GLY A 33 6.51 -17.83 3.63
C GLY A 33 6.32 -19.34 3.60
N GLY A 34 7.18 -20.10 4.27
CA GLY A 34 7.22 -21.55 4.11
C GLY A 34 7.26 -21.92 2.63
N ASP A 35 6.47 -22.92 2.25
CA ASP A 35 6.31 -23.34 0.84
C ASP A 35 5.27 -22.51 0.06
N THR A 36 4.60 -21.54 0.73
CA THR A 36 3.46 -20.81 0.13
C THR A 36 3.92 -19.72 -0.83
N PHE A 37 4.98 -18.97 -0.47
CA PHE A 37 5.53 -17.90 -1.28
C PHE A 37 7.02 -17.68 -1.01
N LYS A 38 7.72 -17.10 -1.98
CA LYS A 38 9.16 -16.83 -1.87
C LYS A 38 9.40 -15.54 -1.10
N SER A 39 10.29 -15.61 -0.08
CA SER A 39 10.75 -14.45 0.68
C SER A 39 11.91 -13.76 -0.03
N VAL A 40 11.90 -12.43 -0.08
CA VAL A 40 12.97 -11.62 -0.66
C VAL A 40 13.32 -10.49 0.29
N ARG A 41 14.60 -10.32 0.62
CA ARG A 41 15.05 -9.14 1.37
C ARG A 41 15.13 -7.93 0.46
N LEU A 42 14.42 -6.85 0.81
CA LEU A 42 14.36 -5.63 0.01
C LEU A 42 14.18 -4.40 0.89
N ASP A 43 15.07 -3.44 0.76
CA ASP A 43 14.87 -2.08 1.25
C ASP A 43 14.31 -1.20 0.11
N VAL A 44 13.05 -0.80 0.21
CA VAL A 44 12.37 0.02 -0.81
C VAL A 44 12.95 1.45 -0.93
N THR A 45 13.78 1.90 0.01
CA THR A 45 14.46 3.18 -0.07
C THR A 45 15.70 3.14 -0.98
N ARG A 46 16.17 1.94 -1.33
CA ARG A 46 17.39 1.71 -2.10
C ARG A 46 17.07 1.28 -3.53
N LYS A 47 17.18 2.23 -4.47
CA LYS A 47 16.89 1.98 -5.89
C LYS A 47 17.70 0.80 -6.47
N ALA A 48 18.96 0.66 -6.09
CA ALA A 48 19.82 -0.41 -6.57
C ALA A 48 19.29 -1.79 -6.15
N ASP A 49 18.83 -1.94 -4.91
CA ASP A 49 18.28 -3.20 -4.40
C ASP A 49 16.99 -3.58 -5.15
N ILE A 50 16.10 -2.59 -5.37
CA ILE A 50 14.87 -2.79 -6.15
C ILE A 50 15.19 -3.26 -7.56
N THR A 51 16.13 -2.57 -8.24
CA THR A 51 16.52 -2.90 -9.60
C THR A 51 17.09 -4.32 -9.70
N ALA A 52 17.95 -4.70 -8.75
CA ALA A 52 18.54 -6.05 -8.73
C ALA A 52 17.49 -7.14 -8.50
N VAL A 53 16.57 -6.93 -7.56
CA VAL A 53 15.48 -7.90 -7.27
C VAL A 53 14.55 -8.03 -8.46
N VAL A 54 14.13 -6.92 -9.06
CA VAL A 54 13.25 -6.94 -10.25
C VAL A 54 13.94 -7.66 -11.41
N ALA A 55 15.20 -7.36 -11.71
CA ALA A 55 15.96 -8.02 -12.77
C ALA A 55 16.04 -9.54 -12.52
N SER A 56 16.40 -9.96 -11.32
CA SER A 56 16.49 -11.39 -10.96
C SER A 56 15.16 -12.13 -11.16
N ILE A 57 14.02 -11.50 -10.80
CA ILE A 57 12.70 -12.11 -11.00
C ILE A 57 12.36 -12.19 -12.49
N VAL A 58 12.63 -11.12 -13.25
CA VAL A 58 12.36 -11.07 -14.69
C VAL A 58 13.19 -12.12 -15.42
N ASP A 59 14.47 -12.26 -15.09
CA ASP A 59 15.38 -13.25 -15.72
C ASP A 59 14.93 -14.68 -15.42
N ALA A 60 14.48 -14.95 -14.20
CA ALA A 60 14.08 -16.31 -13.79
C ALA A 60 12.66 -16.70 -14.23
N HIS A 61 11.75 -15.74 -14.41
CA HIS A 61 10.32 -16.00 -14.59
C HIS A 61 9.73 -15.32 -15.86
N GLY A 62 10.53 -14.58 -16.62
CA GLY A 62 10.10 -13.93 -17.87
C GLY A 62 9.34 -12.62 -17.66
N GLY A 63 9.06 -12.21 -16.43
CA GLY A 63 8.39 -10.95 -16.14
C GLY A 63 7.68 -10.91 -14.79
N ILE A 64 7.14 -9.74 -14.46
CA ILE A 64 6.30 -9.50 -13.29
C ILE A 64 4.95 -9.00 -13.80
N ASP A 65 3.89 -9.76 -13.55
CA ASP A 65 2.54 -9.42 -13.99
C ASP A 65 1.85 -8.46 -13.00
N LEU A 66 2.09 -8.68 -11.70
CA LEU A 66 1.40 -8.00 -10.62
C LEU A 66 2.40 -7.35 -9.67
N LEU A 67 2.20 -6.07 -9.35
CA LEU A 67 2.93 -5.38 -8.28
C LEU A 67 1.95 -4.88 -7.22
N VAL A 68 2.16 -5.28 -5.95
CA VAL A 68 1.43 -4.73 -4.82
C VAL A 68 2.42 -4.01 -3.90
N ASN A 69 2.26 -2.70 -3.77
CA ASN A 69 3.10 -1.87 -2.91
C ASN A 69 2.44 -1.71 -1.54
N VAL A 70 2.84 -2.55 -0.58
CA VAL A 70 2.34 -2.54 0.81
C VAL A 70 3.34 -1.93 1.78
N ALA A 71 4.63 -1.94 1.45
CA ALA A 71 5.67 -1.39 2.32
C ALA A 71 5.34 0.04 2.75
N GLY A 72 5.34 0.26 4.06
CA GLY A 72 5.03 1.56 4.61
C GLY A 72 5.14 1.57 6.13
N VAL A 73 5.35 2.76 6.65
CA VAL A 73 5.47 3.04 8.08
C VAL A 73 4.49 4.14 8.46
N ILE A 74 3.99 4.08 9.69
CA ILE A 74 3.22 5.16 10.28
C ILE A 74 4.14 6.04 11.10
N SER A 75 3.77 7.30 11.24
CA SER A 75 4.40 8.26 12.15
C SER A 75 3.32 9.01 12.90
N HIS A 76 3.60 9.38 14.13
CA HIS A 76 2.65 9.97 15.06
C HIS A 76 3.17 11.31 15.59
N GLY A 77 2.29 12.13 16.13
CA GLY A 77 2.64 13.37 16.80
C GLY A 77 2.08 14.63 16.14
N SER A 78 2.43 15.78 16.70
CA SER A 78 2.09 17.09 16.15
C SER A 78 2.95 17.44 14.93
N ALA A 79 2.48 18.35 14.09
CA ALA A 79 3.30 18.85 12.99
C ALA A 79 4.43 19.76 13.49
N GLU A 80 4.18 20.46 14.61
CA GLU A 80 5.13 21.39 15.22
C GLU A 80 6.41 20.67 15.72
N ASP A 81 6.25 19.47 16.28
CA ASP A 81 7.36 18.70 16.87
C ASP A 81 7.96 17.67 15.92
N LEU A 82 7.47 17.60 14.68
CA LEU A 82 7.92 16.59 13.71
C LEU A 82 9.36 16.86 13.27
N ALA A 83 10.28 15.97 13.62
CA ALA A 83 11.65 16.05 13.17
C ALA A 83 11.78 15.87 11.64
N GLU A 84 12.64 16.66 10.99
CA GLU A 84 12.94 16.56 9.55
C GLU A 84 13.35 15.14 9.15
N ALA A 85 14.19 14.49 9.94
CA ALA A 85 14.62 13.10 9.68
C ALA A 85 13.45 12.11 9.68
N GLU A 86 12.43 12.33 10.52
CA GLU A 86 11.24 11.49 10.55
C GLU A 86 10.34 11.76 9.34
N TRP A 87 10.20 13.02 8.92
CA TRP A 87 9.55 13.39 7.68
C TRP A 87 10.18 12.67 6.49
N ASP A 88 11.52 12.78 6.34
CA ASP A 88 12.27 12.15 5.26
C ASP A 88 12.15 10.62 5.27
N ARG A 89 12.21 10.03 6.47
CA ARG A 89 12.02 8.57 6.63
C ARG A 89 10.66 8.12 6.13
N VAL A 90 9.60 8.80 6.52
CA VAL A 90 8.23 8.42 6.15
C VAL A 90 8.00 8.60 4.64
N LEU A 91 8.36 9.75 4.08
CA LEU A 91 8.22 9.99 2.65
C LEU A 91 9.15 9.09 1.83
N GLY A 92 10.36 8.85 2.33
CA GLY A 92 11.34 7.96 1.71
C GLY A 92 10.81 6.53 1.55
N ILE A 93 10.18 5.98 2.58
CA ILE A 93 9.64 4.63 2.56
C ILE A 93 8.30 4.59 1.82
N ASN A 94 7.31 5.39 2.28
CA ASN A 94 5.93 5.26 1.83
C ASN A 94 5.73 5.75 0.38
N LEU A 95 6.27 6.90 0.04
CA LEU A 95 6.01 7.55 -1.24
C LEU A 95 7.11 7.25 -2.27
N LYS A 96 8.35 7.63 -1.96
CA LYS A 96 9.48 7.42 -2.87
C LYS A 96 9.73 5.93 -3.12
N GLY A 97 9.67 5.10 -2.07
CA GLY A 97 9.83 3.64 -2.19
C GLY A 97 8.78 3.02 -3.11
N THR A 98 7.51 3.39 -2.92
CA THR A 98 6.41 2.98 -3.82
C THR A 98 6.66 3.41 -5.27
N PHE A 99 7.09 4.67 -5.49
CA PHE A 99 7.45 5.15 -6.82
C PHE A 99 8.58 4.35 -7.45
N LEU A 100 9.65 4.10 -6.71
CA LEU A 100 10.81 3.36 -7.22
C LEU A 100 10.45 1.91 -7.59
N CYS A 101 9.58 1.26 -6.82
CA CYS A 101 9.08 -0.07 -7.16
C CYS A 101 8.22 -0.06 -8.42
N CYS A 102 7.31 0.92 -8.57
CA CYS A 102 6.57 1.10 -9.81
C CYS A 102 7.52 1.34 -11.00
N GLN A 103 8.47 2.28 -10.86
CA GLN A 103 9.43 2.62 -11.90
C GLN A 103 10.22 1.40 -12.38
N ALA A 104 10.61 0.50 -11.48
CA ALA A 104 11.41 -0.66 -11.81
C ALA A 104 10.66 -1.71 -12.65
N VAL A 105 9.35 -1.87 -12.45
CA VAL A 105 8.55 -2.86 -13.19
C VAL A 105 7.96 -2.30 -14.50
N MET A 106 7.84 -0.99 -14.65
CA MET A 106 7.20 -0.34 -15.81
C MET A 106 7.80 -0.76 -17.15
N PRO A 107 9.14 -0.81 -17.37
CA PRO A 107 9.70 -1.13 -18.67
C PRO A 107 9.26 -2.50 -19.21
N GLN A 108 9.33 -3.52 -18.36
CA GLN A 108 8.97 -4.87 -18.76
C GLN A 108 7.43 -5.06 -18.89
N MET A 109 6.62 -4.37 -18.06
CA MET A 109 5.16 -4.38 -18.19
C MET A 109 4.73 -3.69 -19.51
N LYS A 110 5.35 -2.54 -19.85
CA LYS A 110 5.13 -1.85 -21.14
C LYS A 110 5.48 -2.76 -22.34
N ALA A 111 6.63 -3.42 -22.30
CA ALA A 111 7.08 -4.31 -23.37
C ALA A 111 6.14 -5.51 -23.58
N ARG A 112 5.65 -6.09 -22.49
CA ARG A 112 4.71 -7.22 -22.50
C ARG A 112 3.26 -6.81 -22.74
N ARG A 113 2.96 -5.49 -22.71
CA ARG A 113 1.62 -4.91 -22.82
C ARG A 113 0.64 -5.47 -21.80
N TYR A 114 1.14 -5.79 -20.62
CA TYR A 114 0.38 -6.32 -19.51
C TYR A 114 1.01 -5.98 -18.17
N GLY A 115 0.17 -5.57 -17.22
CA GLY A 115 0.56 -5.36 -15.83
C GLY A 115 -0.60 -4.85 -14.98
N ARG A 116 -0.57 -5.19 -13.70
CA ARG A 116 -1.50 -4.69 -12.68
C ARG A 116 -0.70 -4.20 -11.48
N ILE A 117 -0.87 -2.92 -11.16
CA ILE A 117 -0.20 -2.28 -10.01
C ILE A 117 -1.26 -1.83 -9.02
N VAL A 118 -1.14 -2.26 -7.77
CA VAL A 118 -2.00 -1.80 -6.66
C VAL A 118 -1.14 -1.21 -5.55
N ASN A 119 -1.40 0.05 -5.21
CA ASN A 119 -0.70 0.78 -4.18
C ASN A 119 -1.56 0.87 -2.91
N ILE A 120 -0.93 0.74 -1.73
CA ILE A 120 -1.65 0.92 -0.46
C ILE A 120 -1.58 2.38 -0.03
N GLY A 121 -2.69 3.09 -0.30
CA GLY A 121 -2.96 4.42 0.21
C GLY A 121 -3.45 4.40 1.67
N SER A 122 -4.36 5.29 2.00
CA SER A 122 -5.09 5.35 3.28
C SER A 122 -6.20 6.39 3.20
N ILE A 123 -7.27 6.21 3.97
CA ILE A 123 -8.27 7.26 4.22
C ILE A 123 -7.62 8.55 4.73
N VAL A 124 -6.53 8.47 5.50
CA VAL A 124 -5.80 9.63 6.04
C VAL A 124 -5.25 10.52 4.93
N GLY A 125 -4.90 9.96 3.78
CA GLY A 125 -4.48 10.71 2.59
C GLY A 125 -5.61 11.47 1.90
N LYS A 126 -6.88 11.18 2.23
CA LYS A 126 -8.07 11.86 1.69
C LYS A 126 -8.67 12.86 2.67
N ASN A 127 -8.84 12.46 3.94
CA ASN A 127 -9.58 13.24 4.93
C ASN A 127 -8.70 14.07 5.89
N GLY A 128 -7.38 14.01 5.76
CA GLY A 128 -6.47 14.74 6.64
C GLY A 128 -6.33 14.16 8.05
N GLY A 129 -6.83 12.96 8.29
CA GLY A 129 -6.59 12.20 9.54
C GLY A 129 -7.82 12.08 10.43
N ASN A 130 -7.94 12.90 11.48
CA ASN A 130 -9.02 12.71 12.44
C ASN A 130 -10.38 13.19 11.92
N ALA A 131 -11.40 12.35 12.07
CA ALA A 131 -12.77 12.66 11.61
C ALA A 131 -13.53 13.62 12.55
N ARG A 132 -12.96 14.00 13.68
CA ARG A 132 -13.53 14.90 14.69
C ARG A 132 -12.44 15.71 15.37
N PRO A 133 -12.77 16.78 16.08
CA PRO A 133 -11.81 17.49 16.93
C PRO A 133 -11.14 16.54 17.95
N TRP A 134 -9.90 16.85 18.31
CA TRP A 134 -9.17 16.13 19.36
C TRP A 134 -9.91 16.21 20.69
N ILE A 135 -9.95 15.13 21.45
CA ILE A 135 -10.46 15.14 22.82
C ILE A 135 -9.48 15.88 23.74
N ASP A 136 -8.20 15.61 23.53
CA ASP A 136 -7.10 16.23 24.25
C ASP A 136 -5.80 16.17 23.42
N THR A 137 -4.75 16.84 23.89
CA THR A 137 -3.43 16.85 23.28
C THR A 137 -2.76 15.47 23.23
N ASN A 138 -3.04 14.59 24.19
CA ASN A 138 -2.47 13.24 24.18
C ASN A 138 -3.06 12.38 23.06
N GLU A 139 -4.30 12.63 22.66
CA GLU A 139 -4.89 11.98 21.49
C GLU A 139 -4.18 12.43 20.20
N GLN A 140 -3.92 13.72 20.06
CA GLN A 140 -3.19 14.28 18.91
C GLN A 140 -1.81 13.65 18.78
N VAL A 141 -1.03 13.58 19.87
CA VAL A 141 0.33 13.03 19.88
C VAL A 141 0.35 11.55 19.46
N ARG A 142 -0.70 10.79 19.72
CA ARG A 142 -0.81 9.38 19.35
C ARG A 142 -1.39 9.15 17.95
N SER A 143 -1.91 10.18 17.32
CA SER A 143 -2.53 10.08 15.99
C SER A 143 -1.49 10.14 14.87
N ALA A 144 -1.85 9.64 13.70
CA ALA A 144 -1.01 9.75 12.51
C ALA A 144 -0.76 11.23 12.17
N ASN A 145 0.50 11.57 11.93
CA ASN A 145 0.92 12.93 11.68
C ASN A 145 0.89 13.31 10.20
N VAL A 146 1.26 14.58 9.94
CA VAL A 146 1.27 15.16 8.61
C VAL A 146 2.19 14.42 7.62
N ALA A 147 3.33 13.88 8.04
CA ALA A 147 4.23 13.15 7.15
C ALA A 147 3.55 11.88 6.60
N TYR A 148 2.86 11.13 7.48
CA TYR A 148 2.08 9.98 7.05
C TYR A 148 0.95 10.39 6.10
N GLY A 149 0.15 11.40 6.47
CA GLY A 149 -0.96 11.88 5.64
C GLY A 149 -0.50 12.31 4.25
N VAL A 150 0.55 13.15 4.17
CA VAL A 150 1.13 13.61 2.91
C VAL A 150 1.67 12.45 2.08
N SER A 151 2.36 11.48 2.70
CA SER A 151 2.85 10.31 1.98
C SER A 151 1.71 9.51 1.32
N LYS A 152 0.58 9.35 2.01
CA LYS A 152 -0.59 8.62 1.50
C LYS A 152 -1.37 9.41 0.46
N ALA A 153 -1.53 10.73 0.63
CA ALA A 153 -2.08 11.61 -0.41
C ALA A 153 -1.20 11.61 -1.68
N GLY A 154 0.14 11.63 -1.49
CA GLY A 154 1.08 11.51 -2.60
C GLY A 154 0.96 10.21 -3.38
N ILE A 155 0.70 9.08 -2.71
CA ILE A 155 0.41 7.79 -3.37
C ILE A 155 -0.86 7.90 -4.22
N HIS A 156 -1.92 8.53 -3.75
CA HIS A 156 -3.17 8.72 -4.51
C HIS A 156 -2.91 9.51 -5.79
N ALA A 157 -2.26 10.67 -5.67
CA ALA A 157 -1.89 11.50 -6.82
C ALA A 157 -0.98 10.75 -7.81
N MET A 158 0.07 10.11 -7.31
CA MET A 158 1.00 9.32 -8.13
C MET A 158 0.29 8.20 -8.88
N THR A 159 -0.69 7.53 -8.27
CA THR A 159 -1.48 6.48 -8.90
C THR A 159 -2.19 6.99 -10.14
N ALA A 160 -2.82 8.16 -10.08
CA ALA A 160 -3.50 8.76 -11.23
C ALA A 160 -2.54 9.16 -12.36
N PHE A 161 -1.33 9.68 -12.02
CA PHE A 161 -0.32 10.00 -13.02
C PHE A 161 0.19 8.74 -13.74
N LEU A 162 0.58 7.72 -12.98
CA LEU A 162 1.10 6.47 -13.55
C LEU A 162 0.02 5.71 -14.35
N ALA A 163 -1.23 5.75 -13.93
CA ALA A 163 -2.35 5.17 -14.65
C ALA A 163 -2.48 5.74 -16.06
N LYS A 164 -2.45 7.08 -16.18
CA LYS A 164 -2.52 7.77 -17.49
C LYS A 164 -1.32 7.45 -18.37
N GLU A 165 -0.11 7.40 -17.80
CA GLU A 165 1.10 7.07 -18.55
C GLU A 165 1.09 5.64 -19.07
N LEU A 166 0.54 4.69 -18.32
CA LEU A 166 0.64 3.27 -18.60
C LEU A 166 -0.57 2.66 -19.31
N ALA A 167 -1.70 3.36 -19.35
CA ALA A 167 -2.95 2.85 -19.92
C ALA A 167 -2.83 2.36 -21.35
N ALA A 168 -2.16 3.13 -22.24
CA ALA A 168 -1.93 2.76 -23.62
C ALA A 168 -1.06 1.49 -23.81
N HIS A 169 -0.41 1.05 -22.74
CA HIS A 169 0.41 -0.15 -22.70
C HIS A 169 -0.31 -1.37 -22.08
N GLY A 170 -1.61 -1.29 -21.82
CA GLY A 170 -2.38 -2.39 -21.23
C GLY A 170 -2.07 -2.64 -19.74
N VAL A 171 -1.47 -1.65 -19.06
CA VAL A 171 -1.14 -1.71 -17.64
C VAL A 171 -2.11 -0.85 -16.85
N THR A 172 -2.72 -1.39 -15.80
CA THR A 172 -3.54 -0.63 -14.88
C THR A 172 -2.77 -0.30 -13.60
N VAL A 173 -2.99 0.90 -13.08
CA VAL A 173 -2.41 1.34 -11.80
C VAL A 173 -3.54 1.90 -10.95
N ASN A 174 -3.79 1.25 -9.81
CA ASN A 174 -4.83 1.66 -8.87
C ASN A 174 -4.27 1.72 -7.45
N ALA A 175 -5.02 2.31 -6.56
CA ALA A 175 -4.74 2.28 -5.13
C ALA A 175 -5.96 1.81 -4.35
N VAL A 176 -5.73 1.32 -3.14
CA VAL A 176 -6.76 1.14 -2.12
C VAL A 176 -6.52 2.12 -0.99
N ALA A 177 -7.58 2.68 -0.42
CA ALA A 177 -7.55 3.60 0.71
C ALA A 177 -8.27 2.99 1.93
N PRO A 178 -7.60 2.11 2.69
CA PRO A 178 -8.19 1.53 3.88
C PRO A 178 -8.47 2.58 4.96
N GLY A 179 -9.61 2.42 5.64
CA GLY A 179 -9.90 3.03 6.92
C GLY A 179 -9.26 2.24 8.08
N PRO A 180 -9.86 2.26 9.28
CA PRO A 180 -9.35 1.49 10.40
C PRO A 180 -9.57 -0.01 10.18
N VAL A 181 -8.48 -0.76 10.02
CA VAL A 181 -8.47 -2.22 9.84
C VAL A 181 -7.97 -2.87 11.12
N ALA A 182 -8.64 -3.92 11.57
CA ALA A 182 -8.27 -4.68 12.76
C ALA A 182 -6.96 -5.48 12.50
N THR A 183 -5.86 -4.96 13.00
CA THR A 183 -4.52 -5.53 12.94
C THR A 183 -3.80 -5.31 14.27
N SER A 184 -2.60 -5.85 14.43
CA SER A 184 -1.77 -5.56 15.59
C SER A 184 -1.48 -4.06 15.80
N MET A 185 -1.45 -3.28 14.73
CA MET A 185 -1.26 -1.82 14.79
C MET A 185 -2.47 -1.06 15.34
N THR A 186 -3.65 -1.66 15.31
CA THR A 186 -4.92 -1.02 15.73
C THR A 186 -5.53 -1.64 16.97
N THR A 187 -4.78 -2.46 17.71
CA THR A 187 -5.26 -3.12 18.93
C THR A 187 -5.85 -2.12 19.95
N ASN A 188 -5.23 -0.95 20.08
CA ASN A 188 -5.64 0.13 20.98
C ASN A 188 -6.41 1.25 20.25
N TYR A 189 -7.04 0.95 19.11
CA TYR A 189 -7.80 1.96 18.38
C TYR A 189 -8.98 2.48 19.23
N PRO A 190 -9.11 3.80 19.46
CA PRO A 190 -10.08 4.35 20.38
C PRO A 190 -11.52 3.97 20.04
N GLN A 191 -12.31 3.57 21.04
CA GLN A 191 -13.70 3.20 20.83
C GLN A 191 -14.54 4.35 20.24
N ALA A 192 -14.26 5.58 20.63
CA ALA A 192 -14.91 6.77 20.07
C ALA A 192 -14.69 6.91 18.56
N LEU A 193 -13.52 6.51 18.04
CA LEU A 193 -13.25 6.51 16.61
C LEU A 193 -13.86 5.29 15.89
N ARG A 194 -13.98 4.14 16.57
CA ARG A 194 -14.72 2.98 16.03
C ARG A 194 -16.19 3.30 15.81
N ALA A 195 -16.80 4.07 16.70
CA ALA A 195 -18.19 4.49 16.60
C ALA A 195 -18.47 5.43 15.41
N LEU A 196 -17.43 6.02 14.80
CA LEU A 196 -17.55 6.86 13.61
C LEU A 196 -17.56 6.05 12.30
N VAL A 197 -17.38 4.73 12.35
CA VAL A 197 -17.45 3.88 11.16
C VAL A 197 -18.91 3.56 10.85
N PRO A 198 -19.53 4.09 9.77
CA PRO A 198 -20.96 3.91 9.51
C PRO A 198 -21.42 2.45 9.39
N VAL A 199 -20.56 1.56 8.88
CA VAL A 199 -20.82 0.11 8.80
C VAL A 199 -20.88 -0.56 10.19
N GLY A 200 -20.48 0.15 11.26
CA GLY A 200 -20.56 -0.32 12.65
C GLY A 200 -19.43 -1.24 13.10
N ARG A 201 -18.43 -1.50 12.25
CA ARG A 201 -17.25 -2.30 12.59
C ARG A 201 -15.98 -1.77 11.94
N MET A 202 -14.85 -2.12 12.50
CA MET A 202 -13.57 -1.97 11.80
C MET A 202 -13.52 -2.92 10.60
N GLY A 203 -12.75 -2.55 9.57
CA GLY A 203 -12.39 -3.45 8.49
C GLY A 203 -11.59 -4.66 8.98
N THR A 204 -11.69 -5.77 8.29
CA THR A 204 -10.85 -6.95 8.46
C THR A 204 -9.72 -6.94 7.42
N LEU A 205 -8.76 -7.85 7.55
CA LEU A 205 -7.77 -8.05 6.49
C LEU A 205 -8.44 -8.48 5.19
N ASP A 206 -9.45 -9.35 5.25
CA ASP A 206 -10.17 -9.85 4.08
C ASP A 206 -10.88 -8.72 3.33
N ASP A 207 -11.48 -7.74 4.02
CA ASP A 207 -12.08 -6.56 3.37
C ASP A 207 -11.07 -5.83 2.47
N VAL A 208 -9.81 -5.74 2.91
CA VAL A 208 -8.74 -5.07 2.13
C VAL A 208 -8.20 -5.99 1.02
N ILE A 209 -7.99 -7.27 1.32
CA ILE A 209 -7.40 -8.23 0.40
C ILE A 209 -8.33 -8.48 -0.79
N ASP A 210 -9.62 -8.61 -0.56
CA ASP A 210 -10.59 -8.85 -1.63
C ASP A 210 -10.62 -7.68 -2.63
N ALA A 211 -10.51 -6.45 -2.15
CA ALA A 211 -10.39 -5.28 -3.02
C ALA A 211 -9.07 -5.27 -3.80
N ILE A 212 -7.94 -5.62 -3.17
CA ILE A 212 -6.65 -5.75 -3.86
C ILE A 212 -6.75 -6.82 -4.95
N LEU A 213 -7.27 -8.01 -4.63
CA LEU A 213 -7.42 -9.11 -5.58
C LEU A 213 -8.34 -8.75 -6.74
N PHE A 214 -9.42 -8.02 -6.48
CA PHE A 214 -10.30 -7.51 -7.54
C PHE A 214 -9.54 -6.59 -8.48
N LEU A 215 -8.81 -5.59 -7.96
CA LEU A 215 -8.03 -4.64 -8.77
C LEU A 215 -6.85 -5.29 -9.52
N LEU A 216 -6.35 -6.43 -9.06
CA LEU A 216 -5.33 -7.23 -9.75
C LEU A 216 -5.90 -8.16 -10.83
N SER A 217 -7.20 -8.40 -10.83
CA SER A 217 -7.85 -9.37 -11.74
C SER A 217 -8.17 -8.78 -13.11
N GLU A 218 -8.40 -9.65 -14.09
CA GLU A 218 -8.89 -9.25 -15.43
C GLU A 218 -10.28 -8.58 -15.39
N ARG A 219 -11.05 -8.83 -14.34
CA ARG A 219 -12.40 -8.26 -14.16
C ARG A 219 -12.36 -6.73 -13.94
N SER A 220 -11.22 -6.19 -13.54
CA SER A 220 -10.98 -4.75 -13.36
C SER A 220 -10.16 -4.12 -14.49
N SER A 221 -10.06 -4.78 -15.65
CA SER A 221 -9.19 -4.34 -16.76
C SER A 221 -9.52 -2.94 -17.33
N TYR A 222 -10.73 -2.42 -17.06
CA TYR A 222 -11.15 -1.07 -17.45
C TYR A 222 -11.06 -0.05 -16.31
N ILE A 223 -10.54 -0.46 -15.13
CA ILE A 223 -10.35 0.39 -13.97
C ILE A 223 -8.86 0.73 -13.86
N THR A 224 -8.53 2.01 -14.02
CA THR A 224 -7.16 2.51 -13.83
C THR A 224 -7.19 3.96 -13.34
N GLY A 225 -6.29 4.31 -12.42
CA GLY A 225 -6.25 5.62 -11.75
C GLY A 225 -7.19 5.72 -10.55
N GLU A 226 -7.87 4.64 -10.19
CA GLU A 226 -8.82 4.60 -9.09
C GLU A 226 -8.11 4.52 -7.73
N VAL A 227 -8.68 5.22 -6.74
CA VAL A 227 -8.32 5.09 -5.33
C VAL A 227 -9.54 4.55 -4.58
N LEU A 228 -9.65 3.22 -4.57
CA LEU A 228 -10.80 2.53 -4.02
C LEU A 228 -10.86 2.64 -2.50
N ASP A 229 -11.94 3.23 -1.99
CA ASP A 229 -12.18 3.37 -0.57
C ASP A 229 -12.63 2.07 0.08
N ILE A 230 -11.90 1.68 1.16
CA ILE A 230 -12.21 0.50 1.98
C ILE A 230 -12.30 0.96 3.43
N ASN A 231 -13.30 1.79 3.76
CA ASN A 231 -13.32 2.54 5.01
C ASN A 231 -14.66 2.45 5.77
N GLY A 232 -15.58 1.60 5.32
CA GLY A 232 -16.88 1.42 5.96
C GLY A 232 -17.77 2.65 5.95
N GLY A 233 -17.57 3.57 4.99
CA GLY A 233 -18.35 4.79 4.84
C GLY A 233 -17.82 5.98 5.65
N MET A 234 -16.65 5.89 6.28
CA MET A 234 -16.06 7.02 7.02
C MET A 234 -15.68 8.19 6.12
N TRP A 235 -15.46 7.94 4.86
CA TRP A 235 -15.18 8.96 3.84
C TRP A 235 -15.76 8.51 2.51
N CYS A 236 -16.36 9.46 1.78
CA CYS A 236 -16.86 9.28 0.42
C CYS A 236 -16.41 10.49 -0.41
N ASP A 237 -15.83 10.30 -1.58
CA ASP A 237 -15.45 11.32 -2.57
C ASP A 237 -16.29 11.21 -3.85
#